data_8794524b027dcb166d707f90591b414f
#
_entry.id   8794524b027dcb166d707f90591b414f
#
_cell.length_a   1.000
_cell.length_b   1.000
_cell.length_c   1.000
_cell.angle_alpha   90.00
_cell.angle_beta   90.00
_cell.angle_gamma   90.00
#
_symmetry.space_group_name_H-M   'P 1'
#
loop_
_entity.id
_entity.type
_entity.pdbx_description
1 polymer ?
#
loop_
_entity_poly.entity_id
_entity_poly.type
_entity_poly.pdbx_seq_one_letter_code
_entity_poly.pdbx_strand_id
1 'polypeptide(L)'
;MIANMCIHRNLLVNYANPRSSSRGLTIFVLSVFFIISIFGGCSSESKGPKYEIFPPEGGKGAVVVVASGYSGPGLYRDFSSKLAGLGYYTVLMDGKDLFDPGSLGRIVPGIENLQTVIAESKSSPQAIPGKVLLVGFSVGGAGVLYYGSKLKDQVSAVVAYYPAITTMRRDMKTFAARLQTPVLVFAGVKDLYHNCCLIESMRELAKAPKTIPFELVEYPKANHGFNIKSLPFAYRPEDAADSWARTAAFLNRLHPPGGK
;
A
#
# COMPACT_ATOMS: atom_id res chain seq x y z
N MET A 1 9.27 -28.11 5.59
CA MET A 1 8.94 -29.25 4.74
C MET A 1 7.79 -30.00 5.40
N ILE A 2 6.55 -29.59 5.12
CA ILE A 2 5.33 -30.35 5.46
C ILE A 2 4.41 -30.15 4.26
N ALA A 3 4.28 -31.22 3.46
CA ALA A 3 3.42 -31.28 2.30
C ALA A 3 1.98 -31.54 2.75
N ASN A 4 1.03 -30.71 2.32
CA ASN A 4 -0.39 -31.01 2.43
C ASN A 4 -0.78 -32.01 1.32
N MET A 5 -1.03 -33.23 1.75
CA MET A 5 -1.54 -34.31 0.93
C MET A 5 -3.07 -34.17 0.78
N CYS A 6 -3.53 -33.90 -0.43
CA CYS A 6 -4.93 -34.08 -0.80
C CYS A 6 -5.21 -35.58 -0.94
N ILE A 7 -6.07 -36.11 -0.06
CA ILE A 7 -6.49 -37.50 -0.09
C ILE A 7 -7.57 -37.70 -1.16
N HIS A 8 -7.21 -38.42 -2.23
CA HIS A 8 -8.18 -38.95 -3.20
C HIS A 8 -8.97 -40.12 -2.59
N ARG A 9 -10.26 -39.95 -2.41
CA ARG A 9 -11.19 -41.06 -2.21
C ARG A 9 -11.67 -41.55 -3.58
N ASN A 10 -11.15 -42.71 -3.99
CA ASN A 10 -11.71 -43.48 -5.11
C ASN A 10 -12.98 -44.22 -4.64
N LEU A 11 -14.12 -43.84 -5.20
CA LEU A 11 -15.36 -44.65 -5.11
C LEU A 11 -15.34 -45.66 -6.23
N LEU A 12 -15.15 -46.95 -5.84
CA LEU A 12 -15.37 -48.10 -6.70
C LEU A 12 -16.88 -48.31 -6.84
N VAL A 13 -17.42 -48.15 -8.03
CA VAL A 13 -18.77 -48.55 -8.38
C VAL A 13 -18.70 -49.93 -9.01
N ASN A 14 -19.25 -50.94 -8.29
CA ASN A 14 -19.39 -52.27 -8.80
C ASN A 14 -20.48 -52.33 -9.88
N TYR A 15 -20.14 -52.77 -11.06
CA TYR A 15 -21.10 -53.14 -12.11
C TYR A 15 -21.54 -54.56 -11.95
N ALA A 16 -22.84 -54.78 -11.66
CA ALA A 16 -23.52 -56.06 -11.79
C ALA A 16 -23.98 -56.24 -13.23
N ASN A 17 -23.63 -57.39 -13.80
CA ASN A 17 -24.00 -57.82 -15.13
C ASN A 17 -25.32 -58.60 -15.06
N PRO A 18 -26.37 -58.32 -15.85
CA PRO A 18 -27.43 -59.29 -16.12
C PRO A 18 -27.34 -59.77 -17.57
N ARG A 19 -27.33 -61.07 -17.68
CA ARG A 19 -27.55 -61.84 -18.93
C ARG A 19 -29.04 -61.88 -19.29
N SER A 20 -29.23 -61.93 -20.60
CA SER A 20 -30.23 -62.69 -21.39
C SER A 20 -31.29 -61.87 -22.15
N SER A 21 -31.14 -61.98 -23.45
CA SER A 21 -32.10 -62.51 -24.41
C SER A 21 -33.24 -61.62 -24.92
N SER A 22 -33.19 -61.50 -26.21
CA SER A 22 -34.20 -61.55 -27.28
C SER A 22 -34.65 -60.20 -27.92
N ARG A 23 -34.28 -60.19 -29.19
CA ARG A 23 -35.00 -59.69 -30.41
C ARG A 23 -35.71 -58.35 -30.39
N GLY A 24 -35.21 -57.49 -31.28
CA GLY A 24 -36.10 -56.68 -32.08
C GLY A 24 -35.88 -55.16 -31.96
N LEU A 25 -35.60 -54.62 -33.12
CA LEU A 25 -35.80 -53.27 -33.56
C LEU A 25 -34.71 -52.22 -33.28
N THR A 26 -33.94 -51.98 -34.32
CA THR A 26 -32.92 -50.96 -34.40
C THR A 26 -33.53 -49.55 -34.42
N ILE A 27 -33.34 -48.80 -33.36
CA ILE A 27 -33.52 -47.33 -33.40
C ILE A 27 -32.18 -46.75 -32.97
N PHE A 28 -31.46 -46.11 -33.91
CA PHE A 28 -30.30 -45.33 -33.66
C PHE A 28 -30.71 -44.03 -32.95
N VAL A 29 -30.50 -43.98 -31.64
CA VAL A 29 -30.54 -42.72 -30.90
C VAL A 29 -29.10 -42.27 -30.66
N LEU A 30 -28.67 -41.30 -31.44
CA LEU A 30 -27.41 -40.58 -31.22
C LEU A 30 -27.53 -39.78 -29.91
N SER A 31 -27.07 -40.36 -28.82
CA SER A 31 -26.90 -39.64 -27.57
C SER A 31 -25.59 -38.85 -27.65
N VAL A 32 -25.70 -37.58 -27.94
CA VAL A 32 -24.60 -36.62 -27.77
C VAL A 32 -24.39 -36.40 -26.27
N PHE A 33 -23.38 -37.07 -25.73
CA PHE A 33 -22.90 -36.78 -24.37
C PHE A 33 -22.18 -35.47 -24.38
N PHE A 34 -22.85 -34.41 -23.92
CA PHE A 34 -22.20 -33.13 -23.57
C PHE A 34 -21.46 -33.34 -22.25
N ILE A 35 -20.16 -33.62 -22.34
CA ILE A 35 -19.29 -33.64 -21.15
C ILE A 35 -19.05 -32.16 -20.78
N ILE A 36 -19.86 -31.66 -19.85
CA ILE A 36 -19.56 -30.39 -19.17
C ILE A 36 -18.39 -30.69 -18.23
N SER A 37 -17.19 -30.42 -18.68
CA SER A 37 -16.00 -30.37 -17.82
C SER A 37 -16.16 -29.13 -16.90
N ILE A 38 -16.70 -29.36 -15.71
CA ILE A 38 -16.65 -28.38 -14.63
C ILE A 38 -15.20 -28.37 -14.15
N PHE A 39 -14.39 -27.53 -14.80
CA PHE A 39 -13.13 -27.10 -14.20
C PHE A 39 -13.47 -26.23 -12.99
N GLY A 40 -13.65 -26.87 -11.87
CA GLY A 40 -13.61 -26.22 -10.56
C GLY A 40 -12.19 -25.72 -10.33
N GLY A 41 -11.84 -24.59 -10.95
CA GLY A 41 -10.65 -23.86 -10.61
C GLY A 41 -10.79 -23.40 -9.16
N CYS A 42 -10.03 -24.01 -8.25
CA CYS A 42 -9.79 -23.48 -6.93
C CYS A 42 -8.94 -22.21 -7.12
N SER A 43 -9.56 -21.11 -7.52
CA SER A 43 -8.94 -19.80 -7.43
C SER A 43 -8.90 -19.45 -5.96
N SER A 44 -7.74 -19.62 -5.33
CA SER A 44 -7.42 -18.89 -4.12
C SER A 44 -7.44 -17.41 -4.52
N GLU A 45 -8.55 -16.71 -4.28
CA GLU A 45 -8.58 -15.27 -4.32
C GLU A 45 -7.51 -14.78 -3.35
N SER A 46 -6.34 -14.41 -3.85
CA SER A 46 -5.42 -13.56 -3.12
C SER A 46 -6.15 -12.23 -2.99
N LYS A 47 -6.78 -12.02 -1.84
CA LYS A 47 -7.39 -10.71 -1.54
C LYS A 47 -6.25 -9.71 -1.61
N GLY A 48 -6.23 -8.90 -2.67
CA GLY A 48 -5.31 -7.78 -2.82
C GLY A 48 -5.36 -6.82 -1.61
N PRO A 49 -4.49 -5.82 -1.56
CA PRO A 49 -4.46 -4.84 -0.48
C PRO A 49 -5.81 -4.13 -0.38
N LYS A 50 -6.29 -3.93 0.86
CA LYS A 50 -7.53 -3.18 1.10
C LYS A 50 -7.21 -1.70 1.18
N TYR A 51 -8.07 -0.86 0.60
CA TYR A 51 -7.95 0.59 0.67
C TYR A 51 -9.32 1.28 0.73
N GLU A 52 -9.32 2.52 1.18
CA GLU A 52 -10.48 3.41 1.22
C GLU A 52 -10.26 4.56 0.24
N ILE A 53 -11.31 4.98 -0.46
CA ILE A 53 -11.25 6.07 -1.44
C ILE A 53 -11.93 7.31 -0.86
N PHE A 54 -11.26 8.45 -1.01
CA PHE A 54 -11.76 9.79 -0.71
C PHE A 54 -11.75 10.57 -2.02
N PRO A 55 -12.91 10.72 -2.68
CA PRO A 55 -12.99 11.39 -3.96
C PRO A 55 -12.73 12.89 -3.82
N PRO A 56 -12.16 13.55 -4.84
CA PRO A 56 -11.92 14.99 -4.81
C PRO A 56 -13.25 15.76 -4.84
N GLU A 57 -13.30 16.87 -4.12
CA GLU A 57 -14.41 17.81 -4.28
C GLU A 57 -14.30 18.48 -5.65
N GLY A 58 -15.34 18.34 -6.47
CA GLY A 58 -15.44 19.05 -7.76
C GLY A 58 -14.91 18.33 -8.99
N GLY A 59 -14.88 16.97 -9.02
CA GLY A 59 -14.70 16.25 -10.27
C GLY A 59 -13.49 15.31 -10.30
N LYS A 60 -12.39 15.70 -10.96
CA LYS A 60 -11.16 14.86 -11.07
C LYS A 60 -10.03 15.46 -10.27
N GLY A 61 -9.20 14.57 -9.70
CA GLY A 61 -8.02 14.97 -8.93
C GLY A 61 -6.78 14.14 -9.25
N ALA A 62 -5.60 14.73 -9.07
CA ALA A 62 -4.35 14.00 -9.08
C ALA A 62 -4.36 12.96 -7.95
N VAL A 63 -3.82 11.78 -8.22
CA VAL A 63 -3.88 10.66 -7.26
C VAL A 63 -2.86 10.84 -6.15
N VAL A 64 -3.32 10.75 -4.90
CA VAL A 64 -2.49 10.64 -3.70
C VAL A 64 -2.78 9.31 -3.02
N VAL A 65 -1.78 8.45 -2.88
CA VAL A 65 -1.87 7.22 -2.07
C VAL A 65 -1.30 7.52 -0.69
N VAL A 66 -2.12 7.29 0.33
CA VAL A 66 -1.77 7.44 1.75
C VAL A 66 -1.59 6.06 2.36
N ALA A 67 -0.43 5.80 2.94
CA ALA A 67 -0.14 4.56 3.68
C ALA A 67 -0.15 4.83 5.19
N SER A 68 -1.03 4.14 5.92
CA SER A 68 -1.22 4.32 7.35
C SER A 68 -0.01 3.88 8.17
N GLY A 69 0.01 4.24 9.46
CA GLY A 69 0.92 3.63 10.44
C GLY A 69 0.46 2.21 10.87
N TYR A 70 1.20 1.63 11.81
CA TYR A 70 0.96 0.26 12.32
C TYR A 70 -0.45 0.04 12.88
N SER A 71 -1.06 1.09 13.45
CA SER A 71 -2.43 1.05 14.00
C SER A 71 -3.54 0.95 12.94
N GLY A 72 -3.18 0.95 11.66
CA GLY A 72 -4.11 0.82 10.55
C GLY A 72 -4.76 2.14 10.10
N PRO A 73 -5.61 2.09 9.06
CA PRO A 73 -6.14 3.27 8.35
C PRO A 73 -6.97 4.22 9.20
N GLY A 74 -7.65 3.71 10.24
CA GLY A 74 -8.63 4.48 11.02
C GLY A 74 -8.15 5.84 11.53
N LEU A 75 -6.88 5.95 11.95
CA LEU A 75 -6.30 7.19 12.46
C LEU A 75 -5.97 8.23 11.38
N TYR A 76 -6.00 7.85 10.11
CA TYR A 76 -5.54 8.68 9.00
C TYR A 76 -6.66 9.12 8.05
N ARG A 77 -7.92 8.76 8.35
CA ARG A 77 -9.09 9.15 7.55
C ARG A 77 -9.24 10.66 7.46
N ASP A 78 -9.09 11.38 8.59
CA ASP A 78 -9.17 12.85 8.62
C ASP A 78 -8.10 13.50 7.73
N PHE A 79 -6.88 12.95 7.74
CA PHE A 79 -5.80 13.44 6.87
C PHE A 79 -6.14 13.20 5.40
N SER A 80 -6.64 12.01 5.07
CA SER A 80 -7.02 11.64 3.70
C SER A 80 -8.20 12.48 3.20
N SER A 81 -9.20 12.72 4.06
CA SER A 81 -10.33 13.61 3.75
C SER A 81 -9.88 15.05 3.48
N LYS A 82 -8.92 15.56 4.26
CA LYS A 82 -8.36 16.90 4.01
C LYS A 82 -7.64 17.01 2.67
N LEU A 83 -6.92 15.95 2.24
CA LEU A 83 -6.32 15.92 0.91
C LEU A 83 -7.39 15.92 -0.20
N ALA A 84 -8.47 15.15 -0.01
CA ALA A 84 -9.60 15.16 -0.93
C ALA A 84 -10.28 16.54 -1.00
N GLY A 85 -10.42 17.23 0.13
CA GLY A 85 -10.90 18.61 0.21
C GLY A 85 -9.98 19.64 -0.51
N LEU A 86 -8.69 19.33 -0.69
CA LEU A 86 -7.81 20.10 -1.55
C LEU A 86 -7.97 19.77 -3.05
N GLY A 87 -8.81 18.80 -3.40
CA GLY A 87 -9.07 18.39 -4.78
C GLY A 87 -8.21 17.20 -5.26
N TYR A 88 -7.52 16.48 -4.37
CA TYR A 88 -6.82 15.25 -4.72
C TYR A 88 -7.76 14.04 -4.71
N TYR A 89 -7.59 13.12 -5.67
CA TYR A 89 -8.15 11.78 -5.59
C TYR A 89 -7.31 10.96 -4.61
N THR A 90 -7.80 10.83 -3.38
CA THR A 90 -7.01 10.26 -2.27
C THR A 90 -7.41 8.82 -2.00
N VAL A 91 -6.44 7.95 -1.84
CA VAL A 91 -6.60 6.52 -1.55
C VAL A 91 -5.81 6.19 -0.29
N LEU A 92 -6.48 5.65 0.73
CA LEU A 92 -5.88 5.28 2.02
C LEU A 92 -5.77 3.76 2.13
N MET A 93 -4.53 3.25 2.20
CA MET A 93 -4.23 1.84 2.39
C MET A 93 -3.60 1.54 3.75
N ASP A 94 -3.61 0.28 4.18
CA ASP A 94 -2.88 -0.14 5.39
C ASP A 94 -1.37 -0.16 5.11
N GLY A 95 -0.60 0.58 5.90
CA GLY A 95 0.86 0.63 5.75
C GLY A 95 1.55 -0.71 6.02
N LYS A 96 0.91 -1.64 6.74
CA LYS A 96 1.41 -3.00 6.94
C LYS A 96 1.40 -3.83 5.65
N ASP A 97 0.56 -3.48 4.68
CA ASP A 97 0.60 -4.10 3.36
C ASP A 97 1.83 -3.69 2.55
N LEU A 98 2.51 -2.60 2.94
CA LEU A 98 3.79 -2.19 2.37
C LEU A 98 4.98 -2.70 3.16
N PHE A 99 4.94 -2.54 4.49
CA PHE A 99 6.05 -2.88 5.37
C PHE A 99 5.53 -3.31 6.74
N ASP A 100 5.73 -4.58 7.10
CA ASP A 100 5.33 -5.13 8.40
C ASP A 100 6.53 -5.71 9.16
N PRO A 101 7.16 -4.92 10.03
CA PRO A 101 8.31 -5.37 10.83
C PRO A 101 7.93 -6.37 11.93
N GLY A 102 6.64 -6.48 12.27
CA GLY A 102 6.11 -7.40 13.29
C GLY A 102 5.83 -8.81 12.77
N SER A 103 5.79 -9.02 11.47
CA SER A 103 5.58 -10.33 10.87
C SER A 103 6.87 -11.13 10.83
N LEU A 104 7.17 -11.86 11.90
CA LEU A 104 8.30 -12.79 11.95
C LEU A 104 8.20 -13.79 10.78
N GLY A 105 9.05 -13.59 9.75
CA GLY A 105 9.20 -14.50 8.62
C GLY A 105 8.14 -14.39 7.51
N ARG A 106 7.19 -13.46 7.58
CA ARG A 106 6.24 -13.18 6.48
C ARG A 106 6.76 -12.02 5.63
N ILE A 107 7.17 -12.33 4.42
CA ILE A 107 7.51 -11.31 3.42
C ILE A 107 6.20 -10.71 2.93
N VAL A 108 6.03 -9.41 3.17
CA VAL A 108 4.90 -8.65 2.61
C VAL A 108 5.25 -8.29 1.17
N PRO A 109 4.40 -8.58 0.17
CA PRO A 109 4.62 -8.19 -1.22
C PRO A 109 4.38 -6.69 -1.41
N GLY A 110 5.15 -5.86 -0.69
CA GLY A 110 4.88 -4.43 -0.53
C GLY A 110 4.94 -3.64 -1.84
N ILE A 111 5.86 -4.00 -2.76
CA ILE A 111 5.95 -3.31 -4.05
C ILE A 111 4.77 -3.68 -4.95
N GLU A 112 4.37 -4.95 -4.97
CA GLU A 112 3.24 -5.46 -5.74
C GLU A 112 1.94 -4.87 -5.23
N ASN A 113 1.77 -4.81 -3.90
CA ASN A 113 0.61 -4.19 -3.26
C ASN A 113 0.51 -2.70 -3.60
N LEU A 114 1.63 -1.96 -3.54
CA LEU A 114 1.65 -0.55 -3.91
C LEU A 114 1.31 -0.35 -5.39
N GLN A 115 1.88 -1.16 -6.28
CA GLN A 115 1.61 -1.10 -7.71
C GLN A 115 0.14 -1.42 -8.03
N THR A 116 -0.44 -2.40 -7.35
CA THR A 116 -1.88 -2.73 -7.48
C THR A 116 -2.74 -1.53 -7.10
N VAL A 117 -2.51 -0.92 -5.91
CA VAL A 117 -3.27 0.26 -5.47
C VAL A 117 -3.09 1.44 -6.44
N ILE A 118 -1.87 1.68 -6.94
CA ILE A 118 -1.61 2.73 -7.93
C ILE A 118 -2.40 2.48 -9.23
N ALA A 119 -2.34 1.25 -9.75
CA ALA A 119 -3.01 0.90 -11.00
C ALA A 119 -4.54 1.03 -10.89
N GLU A 120 -5.12 0.50 -9.82
CA GLU A 120 -6.56 0.59 -9.56
C GLU A 120 -7.01 2.03 -9.33
N SER A 121 -6.24 2.83 -8.58
CA SER A 121 -6.53 4.25 -8.38
C SER A 121 -6.54 5.03 -9.69
N LYS A 122 -5.57 4.79 -10.57
CA LYS A 122 -5.45 5.44 -11.88
C LYS A 122 -6.54 5.03 -12.87
N SER A 123 -7.19 3.89 -12.68
CA SER A 123 -8.32 3.44 -13.50
C SER A 123 -9.63 4.17 -13.18
N SER A 124 -9.70 4.89 -12.08
CA SER A 124 -10.89 5.65 -11.70
C SER A 124 -11.18 6.79 -12.68
N PRO A 125 -12.44 6.99 -13.08
CA PRO A 125 -12.83 8.15 -13.90
C PRO A 125 -12.62 9.49 -13.19
N GLN A 126 -12.46 9.50 -11.87
CA GLN A 126 -12.17 10.68 -11.07
C GLN A 126 -10.67 10.93 -10.88
N ALA A 127 -9.81 10.02 -11.32
CA ALA A 127 -8.36 10.23 -11.30
C ALA A 127 -7.90 11.01 -12.53
N ILE A 128 -7.01 11.98 -12.33
CA ILE A 128 -6.29 12.63 -13.42
C ILE A 128 -5.14 11.68 -13.84
N PRO A 129 -4.98 11.39 -15.14
CA PRO A 129 -3.87 10.58 -15.62
C PRO A 129 -2.50 11.19 -15.27
N GLY A 130 -1.53 10.37 -14.92
CA GLY A 130 -0.19 10.83 -14.60
C GLY A 130 0.51 10.00 -13.54
N LYS A 131 1.59 10.54 -12.99
CA LYS A 131 2.27 9.97 -11.82
C LYS A 131 1.46 10.27 -10.56
N VAL A 132 1.57 9.39 -9.57
CA VAL A 132 0.90 9.55 -8.28
C VAL A 132 1.83 10.21 -7.27
N LEU A 133 1.23 10.76 -6.22
CA LEU A 133 1.91 11.25 -5.03
C LEU A 133 1.74 10.22 -3.90
N LEU A 134 2.76 10.04 -3.07
CA LEU A 134 2.69 9.13 -1.93
C LEU A 134 2.86 9.89 -0.62
N VAL A 135 2.04 9.55 0.36
CA VAL A 135 2.19 10.01 1.74
C VAL A 135 2.18 8.80 2.66
N GLY A 136 3.12 8.68 3.59
CA GLY A 136 3.16 7.55 4.49
C GLY A 136 3.48 7.94 5.93
N PHE A 137 2.95 7.16 6.87
CA PHE A 137 3.12 7.38 8.31
C PHE A 137 3.77 6.16 8.97
N SER A 138 4.80 6.35 9.79
CA SER A 138 5.45 5.27 10.55
C SER A 138 5.87 4.10 9.65
N VAL A 139 5.29 2.91 9.78
CA VAL A 139 5.55 1.76 8.90
C VAL A 139 5.16 2.05 7.44
N GLY A 140 4.03 2.74 7.22
CA GLY A 140 3.63 3.21 5.89
C GLY A 140 4.63 4.23 5.34
N GLY A 141 5.19 5.10 6.20
CA GLY A 141 6.27 6.02 5.85
C GLY A 141 7.54 5.29 5.39
N ALA A 142 7.93 4.22 6.07
CA ALA A 142 9.03 3.35 5.64
C ALA A 142 8.72 2.69 4.29
N GLY A 143 7.49 2.17 4.12
CA GLY A 143 7.06 1.53 2.89
C GLY A 143 7.08 2.46 1.68
N VAL A 144 6.52 3.67 1.78
CA VAL A 144 6.52 4.64 0.68
C VAL A 144 7.92 5.14 0.35
N LEU A 145 8.81 5.28 1.33
CA LEU A 145 10.21 5.61 1.08
C LEU A 145 10.93 4.45 0.38
N TYR A 146 10.74 3.23 0.85
CA TYR A 146 11.48 2.07 0.34
C TYR A 146 11.00 1.62 -1.04
N TYR A 147 9.69 1.51 -1.24
CA TYR A 147 9.11 1.04 -2.50
C TYR A 147 8.74 2.18 -3.45
N GLY A 148 8.07 3.22 -2.95
CA GLY A 148 7.58 4.32 -3.76
C GLY A 148 8.71 5.09 -4.45
N SER A 149 9.83 5.28 -3.75
CA SER A 149 10.98 5.96 -4.33
C SER A 149 11.63 5.21 -5.51
N LYS A 150 11.39 3.90 -5.64
CA LYS A 150 11.88 3.08 -6.76
C LYS A 150 10.98 3.14 -8.00
N LEU A 151 9.77 3.66 -7.85
CA LEU A 151 8.75 3.72 -8.90
C LEU A 151 8.73 5.09 -9.58
N LYS A 152 9.90 5.66 -9.91
CA LYS A 152 10.05 7.01 -10.49
C LYS A 152 9.19 7.28 -11.73
N ASP A 153 8.83 6.23 -12.47
CA ASP A 153 7.98 6.34 -13.67
C ASP A 153 6.49 6.42 -13.31
N GLN A 154 6.11 6.00 -12.10
CA GLN A 154 4.74 6.00 -11.60
C GLN A 154 4.52 7.00 -10.45
N VAL A 155 5.58 7.40 -9.74
CA VAL A 155 5.54 8.25 -8.55
C VAL A 155 6.28 9.55 -8.81
N SER A 156 5.67 10.70 -8.51
CA SER A 156 6.25 12.03 -8.67
C SER A 156 6.92 12.54 -7.40
N ALA A 157 6.44 12.15 -6.23
CA ALA A 157 7.00 12.57 -4.94
C ALA A 157 6.57 11.66 -3.79
N VAL A 158 7.37 11.70 -2.71
CA VAL A 158 7.11 10.97 -1.46
C VAL A 158 7.15 11.93 -0.28
N VAL A 159 6.12 11.88 0.58
CA VAL A 159 6.09 12.53 1.90
C VAL A 159 6.06 11.44 2.97
N ALA A 160 6.94 11.51 3.96
CA ALA A 160 7.01 10.53 5.02
C ALA A 160 6.99 11.19 6.40
N TYR A 161 6.02 10.83 7.21
CA TYR A 161 5.89 11.26 8.59
C TYR A 161 6.51 10.22 9.52
N TYR A 162 7.48 10.63 10.33
CA TYR A 162 8.16 9.77 11.32
C TYR A 162 8.35 8.32 10.83
N PRO A 163 8.99 8.11 9.65
CA PRO A 163 9.06 6.80 9.02
C PRO A 163 9.86 5.79 9.85
N ALA A 164 9.39 4.54 9.89
CA ALA A 164 10.01 3.45 10.64
C ALA A 164 11.24 2.88 9.90
N ILE A 165 12.33 3.66 9.79
CA ILE A 165 13.51 3.32 8.99
C ILE A 165 14.70 2.78 9.79
N THR A 166 14.55 2.53 11.09
CA THR A 166 15.67 2.06 11.93
C THR A 166 16.26 0.75 11.44
N THR A 167 15.43 -0.15 10.90
CA THR A 167 15.90 -1.41 10.30
C THR A 167 16.77 -1.21 9.05
N MET A 168 16.66 -0.04 8.41
CA MET A 168 17.43 0.34 7.22
C MET A 168 18.76 0.99 7.59
N ARG A 169 18.98 1.32 8.86
CA ARG A 169 20.13 2.06 9.37
C ARG A 169 21.49 1.38 9.09
N ARG A 170 21.52 0.06 8.95
CA ARG A 170 22.76 -0.67 8.68
C ARG A 170 23.44 -0.27 7.37
N ASP A 171 22.65 0.24 6.40
CA ASP A 171 23.16 0.67 5.10
C ASP A 171 22.39 1.89 4.59
N MET A 172 22.38 2.95 5.41
CA MET A 172 21.64 4.19 5.10
C MET A 172 22.18 4.87 3.83
N LYS A 173 23.47 4.74 3.54
CA LYS A 173 24.08 5.28 2.33
C LYS A 173 23.51 4.61 1.06
N THR A 174 23.47 3.29 1.04
CA THR A 174 22.84 2.54 -0.07
C THR A 174 21.35 2.81 -0.17
N PHE A 175 20.65 2.93 0.97
CA PHE A 175 19.25 3.29 0.96
C PHE A 175 19.03 4.68 0.34
N ALA A 176 19.78 5.70 0.76
CA ALA A 176 19.70 7.05 0.22
C ALA A 176 19.97 7.11 -1.29
N ALA A 177 20.99 6.38 -1.76
CA ALA A 177 21.35 6.33 -3.19
C ALA A 177 20.26 5.70 -4.08
N ARG A 178 19.36 4.91 -3.51
CA ARG A 178 18.22 4.28 -4.23
C ARG A 178 16.98 5.16 -4.33
N LEU A 179 16.95 6.30 -3.63
CA LEU A 179 15.84 7.24 -3.74
C LEU A 179 15.87 7.92 -5.11
N GLN A 180 14.79 7.83 -5.87
CA GLN A 180 14.70 8.30 -7.27
C GLN A 180 13.62 9.36 -7.50
N THR A 181 12.88 9.74 -6.44
CA THR A 181 11.84 10.78 -6.49
C THR A 181 12.07 11.81 -5.38
N PRO A 182 11.65 13.07 -5.54
CA PRO A 182 11.69 14.06 -4.47
C PRO A 182 11.06 13.56 -3.18
N VAL A 183 11.68 13.84 -2.03
CA VAL A 183 11.28 13.35 -0.72
C VAL A 183 11.18 14.49 0.28
N LEU A 184 10.08 14.51 1.06
CA LEU A 184 9.89 15.35 2.24
C LEU A 184 9.66 14.45 3.46
N VAL A 185 10.48 14.61 4.50
CA VAL A 185 10.38 13.85 5.75
C VAL A 185 10.07 14.78 6.91
N PHE A 186 9.12 14.39 7.75
CA PHE A 186 8.84 15.03 9.03
C PHE A 186 9.24 14.11 10.17
N ALA A 187 10.00 14.59 11.13
CA ALA A 187 10.48 13.80 12.26
C ALA A 187 10.37 14.54 13.60
N GLY A 188 9.89 13.84 14.62
CA GLY A 188 9.94 14.32 16.00
C GLY A 188 11.32 14.05 16.61
N VAL A 189 11.95 15.06 17.20
CA VAL A 189 13.26 14.90 17.85
C VAL A 189 13.16 14.03 19.10
N LYS A 190 11.98 13.97 19.71
CA LYS A 190 11.71 13.15 20.92
C LYS A 190 11.07 11.81 20.60
N ASP A 191 11.05 11.39 19.33
CA ASP A 191 10.44 10.14 18.92
C ASP A 191 11.35 8.95 19.31
N LEU A 192 10.97 8.27 20.38
CA LEU A 192 11.61 7.04 20.87
C LEU A 192 10.68 5.82 20.72
N TYR A 193 9.59 5.96 19.97
CA TYR A 193 8.59 4.91 19.83
C TYR A 193 9.20 3.63 19.26
N HIS A 194 9.27 2.58 20.11
CA HIS A 194 9.86 1.28 19.77
C HIS A 194 11.24 1.36 19.07
N ASN A 195 11.97 2.46 19.24
CA ASN A 195 13.22 2.73 18.54
C ASN A 195 13.14 2.63 17.00
N CYS A 196 11.94 2.77 16.43
CA CYS A 196 11.72 2.58 14.99
C CYS A 196 12.07 3.81 14.15
N CYS A 197 12.02 4.99 14.78
CA CYS A 197 11.84 6.25 14.06
C CYS A 197 12.76 7.34 14.61
N LEU A 198 13.92 6.94 15.09
CA LEU A 198 14.89 7.81 15.77
C LEU A 198 15.36 8.95 14.87
N ILE A 199 15.45 10.16 15.42
CA ILE A 199 15.88 11.35 14.68
C ILE A 199 17.29 11.19 14.10
N GLU A 200 18.17 10.46 14.76
CA GLU A 200 19.53 10.18 14.28
C GLU A 200 19.49 9.44 12.95
N SER A 201 18.57 8.49 12.76
CA SER A 201 18.39 7.76 11.49
C SER A 201 17.90 8.69 10.38
N MET A 202 17.01 9.65 10.70
CA MET A 202 16.53 10.64 9.72
C MET A 202 17.65 11.61 9.33
N ARG A 203 18.45 12.06 10.29
CA ARG A 203 19.62 12.93 10.04
C ARG A 203 20.69 12.20 9.22
N GLU A 204 20.94 10.93 9.50
CA GLU A 204 21.84 10.09 8.72
C GLU A 204 21.35 9.96 7.27
N LEU A 205 20.06 9.67 7.07
CA LEU A 205 19.45 9.64 5.75
C LEU A 205 19.56 11.00 5.05
N ALA A 206 19.30 12.10 5.76
CA ALA A 206 19.38 13.44 5.18
C ALA A 206 20.81 13.82 4.74
N LYS A 207 21.83 13.41 5.48
CA LYS A 207 23.24 13.68 5.17
C LYS A 207 23.81 12.75 4.09
N ALA A 208 23.25 11.56 3.90
CA ALA A 208 23.75 10.62 2.90
C ALA A 208 23.60 11.19 1.47
N PRO A 209 24.57 10.91 0.57
CA PRO A 209 24.53 11.41 -0.81
C PRO A 209 23.29 10.92 -1.58
N LYS A 210 22.64 11.83 -2.32
CA LYS A 210 21.45 11.59 -3.15
C LYS A 210 21.49 12.46 -4.39
N THR A 211 20.82 12.02 -5.44
CA THR A 211 20.67 12.77 -6.70
C THR A 211 19.32 13.48 -6.81
N ILE A 212 18.46 13.33 -5.80
CA ILE A 212 17.11 13.90 -5.78
C ILE A 212 16.99 14.96 -4.67
N PRO A 213 16.04 15.90 -4.78
CA PRO A 213 15.67 16.80 -3.70
C PRO A 213 15.20 16.01 -2.47
N PHE A 214 15.78 16.29 -1.32
CA PHE A 214 15.43 15.67 -0.05
C PHE A 214 15.37 16.74 1.04
N GLU A 215 14.25 16.85 1.71
CA GLU A 215 14.02 17.78 2.81
C GLU A 215 13.68 17.00 4.08
N LEU A 216 14.38 17.31 5.19
CA LEU A 216 14.06 16.83 6.53
C LEU A 216 13.61 18.03 7.37
N VAL A 217 12.38 17.96 7.88
CA VAL A 217 11.82 18.91 8.83
C VAL A 217 11.79 18.27 10.21
N GLU A 218 12.50 18.85 11.15
CA GLU A 218 12.61 18.38 12.52
C GLU A 218 11.72 19.20 13.46
N TYR A 219 10.94 18.51 14.30
CA TYR A 219 10.13 19.14 15.35
C TYR A 219 10.74 18.85 16.73
N PRO A 220 11.40 19.83 17.38
CA PRO A 220 12.22 19.62 18.59
C PRO A 220 11.47 19.04 19.77
N LYS A 221 10.16 19.29 19.85
CA LYS A 221 9.31 18.86 20.99
C LYS A 221 8.38 17.70 20.62
N ALA A 222 8.35 17.24 19.37
CA ALA A 222 7.44 16.23 18.89
C ALA A 222 7.91 14.80 19.19
N ASN A 223 6.93 13.95 19.50
CA ASN A 223 7.05 12.50 19.63
C ASN A 223 6.44 11.82 18.39
N HIS A 224 6.39 10.48 18.41
CA HIS A 224 5.71 9.68 17.38
C HIS A 224 4.22 10.02 17.31
N GLY A 225 3.68 10.19 16.09
CA GLY A 225 2.26 10.48 15.90
C GLY A 225 1.84 11.91 16.24
N PHE A 226 2.77 12.87 16.30
CA PHE A 226 2.55 14.26 16.72
C PHE A 226 1.44 14.99 15.96
N ASN A 227 1.10 14.55 14.76
CA ASN A 227 0.06 15.16 13.90
C ASN A 227 -1.30 14.45 14.01
N ILE A 228 -1.45 13.42 14.84
CA ILE A 228 -2.69 12.64 14.99
C ILE A 228 -3.48 13.15 16.16
N LYS A 229 -4.58 13.87 15.88
CA LYS A 229 -5.41 14.53 16.91
C LYS A 229 -6.00 13.56 17.95
N SER A 230 -6.30 12.33 17.55
CA SER A 230 -6.84 11.28 18.42
C SER A 230 -5.79 10.64 19.33
N LEU A 231 -4.51 11.04 19.24
CA LEU A 231 -3.45 10.64 20.17
C LEU A 231 -3.06 11.80 21.10
N PRO A 232 -3.86 12.10 22.15
CA PRO A 232 -3.73 13.34 22.91
C PRO A 232 -2.37 13.51 23.59
N PHE A 233 -1.68 12.42 23.94
CA PHE A 233 -0.35 12.47 24.57
C PHE A 233 0.79 12.77 23.56
N ALA A 234 0.55 12.56 22.28
CA ALA A 234 1.52 12.81 21.20
C ALA A 234 1.17 14.07 20.39
N TYR A 235 -0.13 14.42 20.31
CA TYR A 235 -0.62 15.48 19.44
C TYR A 235 -0.04 16.86 19.81
N ARG A 236 0.49 17.52 18.81
CA ARG A 236 1.06 18.86 18.89
C ARG A 236 0.44 19.74 17.81
N PRO A 237 -0.51 20.59 18.19
CA PRO A 237 -1.32 21.36 17.21
C PRO A 237 -0.49 22.20 16.25
N GLU A 238 0.54 22.88 16.74
CA GLU A 238 1.40 23.76 15.93
C GLU A 238 2.24 22.95 14.95
N ASP A 239 2.92 21.88 15.42
CA ASP A 239 3.74 21.01 14.58
C ASP A 239 2.87 20.25 13.56
N ALA A 240 1.64 19.88 13.95
CA ALA A 240 0.66 19.27 13.06
C ALA A 240 0.18 20.22 11.96
N ALA A 241 -0.07 21.49 12.31
CA ALA A 241 -0.49 22.51 11.35
C ALA A 241 0.64 22.86 10.38
N ASP A 242 1.87 23.02 10.87
CA ASP A 242 3.04 23.30 10.02
C ASP A 242 3.33 22.13 9.07
N SER A 243 3.38 20.90 9.58
CA SER A 243 3.62 19.70 8.74
C SER A 243 2.55 19.52 7.67
N TRP A 244 1.28 19.79 8.00
CA TRP A 244 0.19 19.80 7.04
C TRP A 244 0.38 20.85 5.94
N ALA A 245 0.67 22.11 6.32
CA ALA A 245 0.87 23.21 5.37
C ALA A 245 2.04 22.90 4.41
N ARG A 246 3.17 22.39 4.95
CA ARG A 246 4.32 21.96 4.13
C ARG A 246 3.98 20.80 3.21
N THR A 247 3.22 19.80 3.69
CA THR A 247 2.75 18.69 2.84
C THR A 247 1.91 19.22 1.68
N ALA A 248 0.89 20.05 1.96
CA ALA A 248 0.03 20.60 0.92
C ALA A 248 0.81 21.42 -0.11
N ALA A 249 1.74 22.27 0.34
CA ALA A 249 2.60 23.07 -0.53
C ALA A 249 3.54 22.20 -1.38
N PHE A 250 4.14 21.15 -0.78
CA PHE A 250 5.05 20.23 -1.47
C PHE A 250 4.32 19.44 -2.55
N LEU A 251 3.15 18.87 -2.24
CA LEU A 251 2.34 18.10 -3.20
C LEU A 251 1.85 19.01 -4.33
N ASN A 252 1.33 20.21 -4.00
CA ASN A 252 0.81 21.16 -4.99
C ASN A 252 1.90 21.64 -5.95
N ARG A 253 3.13 21.87 -5.48
CA ARG A 253 4.26 22.28 -6.31
C ARG A 253 4.66 21.23 -7.34
N LEU A 254 4.59 19.93 -6.96
CA LEU A 254 5.04 18.82 -7.80
C LEU A 254 3.93 18.24 -8.66
N HIS A 255 2.71 18.31 -8.19
CA HIS A 255 1.54 17.81 -8.90
C HIS A 255 0.26 18.51 -8.40
N PRO A 256 -0.16 19.62 -9.01
CA PRO A 256 -1.37 20.33 -8.61
C PRO A 256 -2.61 19.42 -8.64
N PRO A 257 -3.55 19.55 -7.69
CA PRO A 257 -4.71 18.67 -7.59
C PRO A 257 -5.60 18.70 -8.84
N GLY A 258 -5.79 19.86 -9.44
CA GLY A 258 -6.62 20.05 -10.63
C GLY A 258 -5.92 19.81 -11.97
N GLY A 259 -4.68 19.34 -11.99
CA GLY A 259 -3.98 19.00 -13.24
C GLY A 259 -3.65 20.19 -14.14
N LYS A 260 -3.44 21.39 -13.58
CA LYS A 260 -3.03 22.59 -14.30
C LYS A 260 -1.52 22.70 -14.42
#